data_75fbc1f977876118475ca4596c309125
#
_entry.id   75fbc1f977876118475ca4596c309125
#
_cell.length_a   1.000
_cell.length_b   1.000
_cell.length_c   1.000
_cell.angle_alpha   90.00
_cell.angle_beta   90.00
_cell.angle_gamma   90.00
#
_symmetry.space_group_name_H-M   'P 1'
#
loop_
_entity.id
_entity.type
_entity.pdbx_description
1 polymer ?
#
loop_
_entity_poly.entity_id
_entity_poly.type
_entity_poly.pdbx_seq_one_letter_code
_entity_poly.pdbx_strand_id
1 'polypeptide(L)'
;LIFALAGFLFYTSARTANGTDLRNDNTLLRLSDLIQQRSHDNADADAQVAALRAQIDALAQQHVANPADQVRLNALEQAAGLDPISGAGLTVTLNDAPPNATARIPGVPQPQPDDLVIHQQDLQAVVNALWRGGARGIQVQDQRLISTSAVRCVGNQLILQGRVYSPPYVIRAVGTPKALETSLTGDTYIQTYLQYVTAYGLGWKVASSRAMTLPGYSGTVDLQFAKAG
;
A
#
# COMPACT_ATOMS: atom_id res chain seq x y z
N LEU A 1 0.85 1.46 62.94
CA LEU A 1 0.67 2.54 61.96
C LEU A 1 1.49 2.27 60.69
N ILE A 2 2.81 1.94 60.77
CA ILE A 2 3.72 1.70 59.62
C ILE A 2 3.24 0.54 58.73
N PHE A 3 2.81 -0.59 59.31
CA PHE A 3 2.30 -1.73 58.57
C PHE A 3 0.96 -1.46 57.90
N ALA A 4 0.12 -0.59 58.44
CA ALA A 4 -1.12 -0.16 57.78
C ALA A 4 -0.84 0.74 56.57
N LEU A 5 0.13 1.63 56.66
CA LEU A 5 0.58 2.45 55.51
C LEU A 5 1.23 1.62 54.41
N ALA A 6 2.09 0.66 54.77
CA ALA A 6 2.70 -0.25 53.80
C ALA A 6 1.66 -1.12 53.12
N GLY A 7 0.70 -1.70 53.85
CA GLY A 7 -0.41 -2.46 53.30
C GLY A 7 -1.31 -1.65 52.38
N PHE A 8 -1.57 -0.40 52.69
CA PHE A 8 -2.33 0.51 51.84
C PHE A 8 -1.59 0.85 50.56
N LEU A 9 -0.28 1.08 50.62
CA LEU A 9 0.55 1.31 49.45
C LEU A 9 0.62 0.07 48.55
N PHE A 10 0.77 -1.12 49.13
CA PHE A 10 0.72 -2.37 48.32
C PHE A 10 -0.67 -2.62 47.72
N TYR A 11 -1.75 -2.34 48.47
CA TYR A 11 -3.11 -2.49 47.95
C TYR A 11 -3.40 -1.50 46.81
N THR A 12 -3.01 -0.24 46.95
CA THR A 12 -3.18 0.76 45.89
C THR A 12 -2.31 0.44 44.68
N SER A 13 -1.06 -0.01 44.89
CA SER A 13 -0.18 -0.47 43.81
C SER A 13 -0.74 -1.69 43.07
N ALA A 14 -1.25 -2.68 43.82
CA ALA A 14 -1.90 -3.86 43.20
C ALA A 14 -3.18 -3.50 42.49
N ARG A 15 -3.98 -2.55 42.98
CA ARG A 15 -5.18 -2.05 42.29
C ARG A 15 -4.83 -1.29 41.02
N THR A 16 -3.76 -0.53 41.02
CA THR A 16 -3.27 0.20 39.85
C THR A 16 -2.63 -0.77 38.83
N ALA A 17 -2.01 -1.86 39.30
CA ALA A 17 -1.42 -2.90 38.46
C ALA A 17 -2.44 -3.93 37.93
N ASN A 18 -3.65 -3.99 38.52
CA ASN A 18 -4.71 -4.89 38.02
C ASN A 18 -5.34 -4.35 36.73
N GLY A 19 -4.66 -4.54 35.62
CA GLY A 19 -5.28 -4.52 34.30
C GLY A 19 -4.69 -3.63 33.23
N THR A 20 -3.63 -2.87 33.49
CA THR A 20 -2.95 -2.16 32.40
C THR A 20 -1.45 -2.25 32.60
N ASP A 21 -0.80 -2.95 31.70
CA ASP A 21 0.67 -2.90 31.56
C ASP A 21 1.01 -1.52 30.95
N LEU A 22 0.90 -0.48 31.77
CA LEU A 22 1.09 0.93 31.37
C LEU A 22 2.46 1.20 30.75
N ARG A 23 3.40 0.27 30.89
CA ARG A 23 4.71 0.37 30.24
C ARG A 23 4.71 -0.06 28.79
N ASN A 24 3.92 -1.05 28.42
CA ASN A 24 3.86 -1.56 27.05
C ASN A 24 2.87 -0.77 26.18
N ASP A 25 1.68 -0.45 26.71
CA ASP A 25 0.66 0.27 25.94
C ASP A 25 1.10 1.70 25.57
N ASN A 26 1.72 2.42 26.50
CA ASN A 26 2.23 3.77 26.20
C ASN A 26 3.38 3.78 25.19
N THR A 27 4.19 2.73 25.13
CA THR A 27 5.29 2.64 24.15
C THR A 27 4.76 2.30 22.78
N LEU A 28 3.80 1.38 22.67
CA LEU A 28 3.14 1.01 21.43
C LEU A 28 2.28 2.15 20.87
N LEU A 29 1.53 2.86 21.73
CA LEU A 29 0.77 4.03 21.33
C LEU A 29 1.69 5.15 20.83
N ARG A 30 2.79 5.46 21.53
CA ARG A 30 3.77 6.45 21.08
C ARG A 30 4.46 6.05 19.78
N LEU A 31 4.72 4.76 19.56
CA LEU A 31 5.31 4.29 18.31
C LEU A 31 4.30 4.40 17.16
N SER A 32 3.04 4.05 17.40
CA SER A 32 1.96 4.22 16.42
C SER A 32 1.77 5.68 16.04
N ASP A 33 1.73 6.57 17.05
CA ASP A 33 1.60 8.01 16.83
C ASP A 33 2.79 8.57 16.04
N LEU A 34 4.02 8.13 16.37
CA LEU A 34 5.23 8.53 15.65
C LEU A 34 5.20 8.04 14.19
N ILE A 35 4.75 6.82 13.95
CA ILE A 35 4.61 6.26 12.60
C ILE A 35 3.58 7.06 11.80
N GLN A 36 2.44 7.39 12.40
CA GLN A 36 1.42 8.20 11.75
C GLN A 36 1.90 9.62 11.48
N GLN A 37 2.59 10.24 12.44
CA GLN A 37 3.19 11.56 12.24
C GLN A 37 4.20 11.54 11.10
N ARG A 38 5.11 10.56 11.05
CA ARG A 38 6.07 10.41 9.93
C ARG A 38 5.39 10.16 8.60
N SER A 39 4.30 9.41 8.59
CA SER A 39 3.50 9.19 7.37
C SER A 39 2.87 10.50 6.88
N HIS A 40 2.41 11.34 7.79
CA HIS A 40 1.86 12.66 7.45
C HIS A 40 2.96 13.60 6.94
N ASP A 41 4.09 13.70 7.65
CA ASP A 41 5.25 14.52 7.24
C ASP A 41 5.73 14.13 5.84
N ASN A 42 5.77 12.81 5.53
CA ASN A 42 6.13 12.32 4.20
C ASN A 42 5.08 12.70 3.14
N ALA A 43 3.79 12.67 3.47
CA ALA A 43 2.74 13.09 2.55
C ALA A 43 2.87 14.58 2.19
N ASP A 44 3.17 15.41 3.17
CA ASP A 44 3.38 16.86 2.96
C ASP A 44 4.64 17.13 2.13
N ALA A 45 5.73 16.40 2.39
CA ALA A 45 6.95 16.48 1.59
C ALA A 45 6.71 16.04 0.14
N ASP A 46 5.97 14.94 -0.08
CA ASP A 46 5.59 14.49 -1.43
C ASP A 46 4.77 15.54 -2.19
N ALA A 47 3.82 16.20 -1.51
CA ALA A 47 3.03 17.27 -2.09
C ALA A 47 3.90 18.47 -2.49
N GLN A 48 4.88 18.84 -1.66
CA GLN A 48 5.84 19.91 -1.98
C GLN A 48 6.72 19.53 -3.18
N VAL A 49 7.23 18.31 -3.22
CA VAL A 49 8.02 17.80 -4.36
C VAL A 49 7.19 17.80 -5.64
N ALA A 50 5.93 17.39 -5.59
CA ALA A 50 5.04 17.44 -6.75
C ALA A 50 4.81 18.87 -7.25
N ALA A 51 4.61 19.84 -6.34
CA ALA A 51 4.45 21.24 -6.69
C ALA A 51 5.73 21.84 -7.31
N LEU A 52 6.91 21.52 -6.76
CA LEU A 52 8.19 21.99 -7.31
C LEU A 52 8.46 21.39 -8.69
N ARG A 53 8.13 20.11 -8.91
CA ARG A 53 8.24 19.48 -10.24
C ARG A 53 7.36 20.17 -11.26
N ALA A 54 6.09 20.42 -10.92
CA ALA A 54 5.19 21.14 -11.81
C ALA A 54 5.73 22.53 -12.21
N GLN A 55 6.44 23.23 -11.29
CA GLN A 55 7.10 24.49 -11.60
C GLN A 55 8.30 24.29 -12.53
N ILE A 56 9.12 23.26 -12.30
CA ILE A 56 10.26 22.92 -13.16
C ILE A 56 9.77 22.58 -14.57
N ASP A 57 8.73 21.76 -14.69
CA ASP A 57 8.16 21.35 -15.97
C ASP A 57 7.60 22.56 -16.74
N ALA A 58 6.90 23.48 -16.05
CA ALA A 58 6.41 24.71 -16.64
C ALA A 58 7.55 25.60 -17.12
N LEU A 59 8.64 25.71 -16.37
CA LEU A 59 9.83 26.48 -16.78
C LEU A 59 10.57 25.82 -17.95
N ALA A 60 10.72 24.47 -17.89
CA ALA A 60 11.35 23.72 -18.96
C ALA A 60 10.61 23.88 -20.29
N GLN A 61 9.27 23.79 -20.26
CA GLN A 61 8.43 24.01 -21.45
C GLN A 61 8.62 25.40 -22.07
N GLN A 62 8.87 26.44 -21.25
CA GLN A 62 9.14 27.80 -21.73
C GLN A 62 10.52 27.95 -22.43
N HIS A 63 11.46 27.05 -22.15
CA HIS A 63 12.84 27.10 -22.61
C HIS A 63 13.21 26.03 -23.62
N VAL A 64 12.26 25.15 -24.02
CA VAL A 64 12.53 24.16 -25.07
C VAL A 64 12.67 24.85 -26.43
N ALA A 65 13.90 24.93 -26.89
CA ALA A 65 14.23 25.54 -28.17
C ALA A 65 13.95 24.60 -29.36
N ASN A 66 13.82 23.28 -29.13
CA ASN A 66 13.68 22.28 -30.16
C ASN A 66 12.44 21.37 -29.92
N PRO A 67 11.43 21.40 -30.81
CA PRO A 67 10.24 20.57 -30.68
C PRO A 67 10.54 19.05 -30.64
N ALA A 68 11.61 18.57 -31.23
CA ALA A 68 11.98 17.15 -31.22
C ALA A 68 12.44 16.69 -29.83
N ASP A 69 13.11 17.55 -29.08
CA ASP A 69 13.54 17.25 -27.72
C ASP A 69 12.33 17.19 -26.76
N GLN A 70 11.31 18.02 -26.99
CA GLN A 70 10.08 17.96 -26.22
C GLN A 70 9.33 16.64 -26.45
N VAL A 71 9.22 16.19 -27.70
CA VAL A 71 8.59 14.89 -28.02
C VAL A 71 9.34 13.75 -27.36
N ARG A 72 10.67 13.80 -27.35
CA ARG A 72 11.51 12.79 -26.71
C ARG A 72 11.37 12.82 -25.19
N LEU A 73 11.34 14.01 -24.58
CA LEU A 73 11.13 14.17 -23.14
C LEU A 73 9.78 13.58 -22.71
N ASN A 74 8.69 13.98 -23.38
CA ASN A 74 7.36 13.47 -23.08
C ASN A 74 7.28 11.92 -23.19
N ALA A 75 7.95 11.34 -24.20
CA ALA A 75 8.01 9.89 -24.34
C ALA A 75 8.78 9.21 -23.21
N LEU A 76 9.85 9.82 -22.72
CA LEU A 76 10.63 9.32 -21.57
C LEU A 76 9.86 9.45 -20.26
N GLU A 77 9.19 10.58 -20.03
CA GLU A 77 8.34 10.80 -18.85
C GLU A 77 7.20 9.79 -18.78
N GLN A 78 6.55 9.55 -19.92
CA GLN A 78 5.50 8.53 -20.01
C GLN A 78 6.05 7.12 -19.75
N ALA A 79 7.21 6.77 -20.32
CA ALA A 79 7.87 5.48 -20.12
C ALA A 79 8.34 5.29 -18.66
N ALA A 80 8.79 6.35 -18.01
CA ALA A 80 9.17 6.36 -16.60
C ALA A 80 7.97 6.36 -15.64
N GLY A 81 6.75 6.55 -16.15
CA GLY A 81 5.53 6.60 -15.34
C GLY A 81 5.34 7.90 -14.56
N LEU A 82 6.03 8.97 -14.98
CA LEU A 82 5.93 10.30 -14.37
C LEU A 82 4.65 11.02 -14.79
N ASP A 83 4.11 10.70 -15.96
CA ASP A 83 2.86 11.26 -16.45
C ASP A 83 1.63 10.52 -15.96
N PRO A 84 0.50 11.24 -15.82
CA PRO A 84 -0.79 10.60 -15.63
C PRO A 84 -1.14 9.66 -16.79
N ILE A 85 -1.81 8.56 -16.50
CA ILE A 85 -2.26 7.62 -17.52
C ILE A 85 -3.76 7.38 -17.39
N SER A 86 -4.48 7.46 -18.52
CA SER A 86 -5.91 7.21 -18.56
C SER A 86 -6.27 6.05 -19.49
N GLY A 87 -7.36 5.37 -19.19
CA GLY A 87 -7.87 4.29 -20.01
C GLY A 87 -8.84 3.37 -19.25
N ALA A 88 -9.28 2.32 -19.95
CA ALA A 88 -9.99 1.23 -19.31
C ALA A 88 -9.04 0.47 -18.36
N GLY A 89 -9.62 -0.23 -17.38
CA GLY A 89 -8.80 -0.98 -16.44
C GLY A 89 -9.58 -1.76 -15.39
N LEU A 90 -8.86 -2.24 -14.37
CA LEU A 90 -9.41 -2.96 -13.24
C LEU A 90 -9.06 -2.27 -11.91
N THR A 91 -9.97 -2.43 -10.95
CA THR A 91 -9.71 -2.16 -9.54
C THR A 91 -9.82 -3.48 -8.78
N VAL A 92 -8.79 -3.83 -8.03
CA VAL A 92 -8.75 -4.98 -7.12
C VAL A 92 -8.71 -4.45 -5.69
N THR A 93 -9.60 -4.95 -4.84
CA THR A 93 -9.64 -4.57 -3.42
C THR A 93 -9.45 -5.82 -2.58
N LEU A 94 -8.45 -5.77 -1.68
CA LEU A 94 -8.19 -6.78 -0.67
C LEU A 94 -8.50 -6.22 0.71
N ASN A 95 -9.04 -7.03 1.58
CA ASN A 95 -9.33 -6.64 2.96
C ASN A 95 -9.11 -7.80 3.92
N ASP A 96 -8.73 -7.48 5.15
CA ASP A 96 -8.64 -8.47 6.22
C ASP A 96 -9.98 -9.14 6.45
N ALA A 97 -9.94 -10.37 6.95
CA ALA A 97 -11.12 -11.05 7.49
C ALA A 97 -11.54 -10.39 8.82
N PRO A 98 -12.78 -10.60 9.27
CA PRO A 98 -13.18 -10.19 10.62
C PRO A 98 -12.22 -10.79 11.67
N PRO A 99 -11.83 -10.04 12.72
CA PRO A 99 -10.83 -10.51 13.70
C PRO A 99 -11.21 -11.79 14.44
N ASN A 100 -12.51 -12.09 14.50
CA ASN A 100 -13.09 -13.28 15.11
C ASN A 100 -13.61 -14.30 14.08
N ALA A 101 -13.11 -14.22 12.84
CA ALA A 101 -13.52 -15.16 11.80
C ALA A 101 -13.14 -16.60 12.17
N THR A 102 -14.02 -17.53 11.82
CA THR A 102 -13.83 -18.97 11.98
C THR A 102 -13.90 -19.66 10.63
N ALA A 103 -13.46 -20.91 10.57
CA ALA A 103 -13.57 -21.70 9.35
C ALA A 103 -15.03 -21.80 8.88
N ARG A 104 -15.28 -21.39 7.63
CA ARG A 104 -16.60 -21.37 6.99
C ARG A 104 -16.92 -22.68 6.25
N ILE A 105 -15.89 -23.50 6.02
CA ILE A 105 -16.00 -24.76 5.28
C ILE A 105 -15.77 -25.92 6.26
N PRO A 106 -16.66 -26.93 6.32
CA PRO A 106 -16.45 -28.13 7.13
C PRO A 106 -15.14 -28.83 6.76
N GLY A 107 -14.36 -29.25 7.78
CA GLY A 107 -13.10 -29.96 7.61
C GLY A 107 -11.88 -29.07 7.38
N VAL A 108 -12.06 -27.75 7.24
CA VAL A 108 -10.95 -26.80 7.23
C VAL A 108 -10.54 -26.46 8.66
N PRO A 109 -9.23 -26.44 9.01
CA PRO A 109 -8.74 -26.03 10.32
C PRO A 109 -9.22 -24.63 10.72
N GLN A 110 -9.30 -24.35 12.02
CA GLN A 110 -9.56 -23.00 12.48
C GLN A 110 -8.39 -22.09 12.12
N PRO A 111 -8.67 -20.83 11.69
CA PRO A 111 -7.61 -19.92 11.27
C PRO A 111 -6.72 -19.52 12.43
N GLN A 112 -5.44 -19.36 12.15
CA GLN A 112 -4.52 -18.62 13.01
C GLN A 112 -4.72 -17.11 12.78
N PRO A 113 -4.31 -16.23 13.70
CA PRO A 113 -4.42 -14.78 13.51
C PRO A 113 -3.81 -14.27 12.19
N ASP A 114 -2.74 -14.92 11.76
CA ASP A 114 -2.01 -14.61 10.53
C ASP A 114 -2.81 -14.97 9.26
N ASP A 115 -3.68 -15.96 9.32
CA ASP A 115 -4.55 -16.35 8.20
C ASP A 115 -5.69 -15.35 7.94
N LEU A 116 -5.90 -14.40 8.84
CA LEU A 116 -7.00 -13.43 8.80
C LEU A 116 -6.61 -12.05 8.28
N VAL A 117 -5.32 -11.84 8.00
CA VAL A 117 -4.78 -10.54 7.59
C VAL A 117 -4.14 -10.62 6.20
N ILE A 118 -4.14 -9.49 5.50
CA ILE A 118 -3.50 -9.36 4.19
C ILE A 118 -1.98 -9.22 4.38
N HIS A 119 -1.23 -10.00 3.64
CA HIS A 119 0.22 -9.96 3.62
C HIS A 119 0.78 -9.24 2.40
N GLN A 120 2.06 -8.83 2.49
CA GLN A 120 2.79 -8.24 1.38
C GLN A 120 2.74 -9.12 0.13
N GLN A 121 2.85 -10.43 0.29
CA GLN A 121 2.86 -11.41 -0.79
C GLN A 121 1.55 -11.39 -1.59
N ASP A 122 0.40 -11.18 -0.92
CA ASP A 122 -0.91 -11.11 -1.56
C ASP A 122 -0.98 -9.90 -2.50
N LEU A 123 -0.56 -8.73 -1.99
CA LEU A 123 -0.50 -7.51 -2.77
C LEU A 123 0.49 -7.63 -3.93
N GLN A 124 1.66 -8.22 -3.68
CA GLN A 124 2.69 -8.41 -4.69
C GLN A 124 2.25 -9.36 -5.80
N ALA A 125 1.53 -10.45 -5.45
CA ALA A 125 0.95 -11.37 -6.42
C ALA A 125 -0.04 -10.66 -7.36
N VAL A 126 -0.93 -9.84 -6.80
CA VAL A 126 -1.89 -9.04 -7.57
C VAL A 126 -1.18 -8.05 -8.48
N VAL A 127 -0.22 -7.27 -7.96
CA VAL A 127 0.55 -6.30 -8.76
C VAL A 127 1.30 -6.99 -9.89
N ASN A 128 1.98 -8.11 -9.60
CA ASN A 128 2.71 -8.87 -10.61
C ASN A 128 1.79 -9.49 -11.67
N ALA A 129 0.63 -10.00 -11.26
CA ALA A 129 -0.36 -10.53 -12.20
C ALA A 129 -0.90 -9.43 -13.12
N LEU A 130 -1.18 -8.24 -12.59
CA LEU A 130 -1.63 -7.10 -13.40
C LEU A 130 -0.55 -6.64 -14.39
N TRP A 131 0.73 -6.60 -14.00
CA TRP A 131 1.83 -6.32 -14.93
C TRP A 131 1.93 -7.38 -16.04
N ARG A 132 1.87 -8.67 -15.68
CA ARG A 132 1.85 -9.76 -16.69
C ARG A 132 0.64 -9.70 -17.62
N GLY A 133 -0.51 -9.21 -17.12
CA GLY A 133 -1.72 -8.98 -17.88
C GLY A 133 -1.66 -7.77 -18.82
N GLY A 134 -0.53 -7.08 -18.89
CA GLY A 134 -0.32 -5.93 -19.77
C GLY A 134 -0.84 -4.61 -19.19
N ALA A 135 -0.82 -4.44 -17.88
CA ALA A 135 -1.09 -3.13 -17.28
C ALA A 135 -0.08 -2.10 -17.79
N ARG A 136 -0.55 -0.95 -18.22
CA ARG A 136 0.28 0.20 -18.66
C ARG A 136 0.66 1.10 -17.49
N GLY A 137 -0.01 0.97 -16.36
CA GLY A 137 0.28 1.65 -15.11
C GLY A 137 -0.54 1.03 -13.99
N ILE A 138 0.06 1.00 -12.80
CA ILE A 138 -0.58 0.49 -11.57
C ILE A 138 -0.46 1.55 -10.48
N GLN A 139 -1.49 1.67 -9.69
CA GLN A 139 -1.55 2.47 -8.47
C GLN A 139 -1.99 1.59 -7.31
N VAL A 140 -1.30 1.65 -6.19
CA VAL A 140 -1.70 1.02 -4.92
C VAL A 140 -2.06 2.14 -3.95
N GLN A 141 -3.26 2.11 -3.43
CA GLN A 141 -3.83 3.22 -2.66
C GLN A 141 -3.79 4.53 -3.47
N ASP A 142 -3.09 5.54 -3.02
CA ASP A 142 -2.85 6.79 -3.73
C ASP A 142 -1.47 6.87 -4.42
N GLN A 143 -0.66 5.79 -4.35
CA GLN A 143 0.71 5.78 -4.87
C GLN A 143 0.80 5.13 -6.25
N ARG A 144 1.25 5.89 -7.28
CA ARG A 144 1.62 5.32 -8.57
C ARG A 144 2.85 4.43 -8.41
N LEU A 145 2.82 3.23 -9.00
CA LEU A 145 3.98 2.36 -9.04
C LEU A 145 4.82 2.60 -10.30
N ILE A 146 6.13 2.58 -10.13
CA ILE A 146 7.13 2.55 -11.19
C ILE A 146 8.06 1.34 -10.97
N SER A 147 9.01 1.10 -11.86
CA SER A 147 9.92 -0.05 -11.82
C SER A 147 10.75 -0.16 -10.54
N THR A 148 11.00 0.96 -9.84
CA THR A 148 11.74 1.00 -8.57
C THR A 148 10.85 0.98 -7.34
N SER A 149 9.53 0.97 -7.50
CA SER A 149 8.59 0.93 -6.38
C SER A 149 8.61 -0.43 -5.69
N ALA A 150 8.62 -0.43 -4.36
CA ALA A 150 8.55 -1.64 -3.55
C ALA A 150 7.37 -1.56 -2.57
N VAL A 151 6.57 -2.62 -2.55
CA VAL A 151 5.53 -2.84 -1.55
C VAL A 151 6.16 -3.58 -0.38
N ARG A 152 6.08 -3.04 0.82
CA ARG A 152 6.63 -3.66 2.05
C ARG A 152 5.57 -3.67 3.15
N CYS A 153 5.63 -4.66 4.03
CA CYS A 153 4.84 -4.68 5.26
C CYS A 153 5.74 -4.49 6.48
N VAL A 154 5.22 -3.82 7.49
CA VAL A 154 5.76 -3.80 8.84
C VAL A 154 4.62 -4.17 9.79
N GLY A 155 4.72 -5.35 10.41
CA GLY A 155 3.58 -5.97 11.07
C GLY A 155 2.46 -6.26 10.06
N ASN A 156 1.24 -5.84 10.40
CA ASN A 156 0.04 -5.97 9.57
C ASN A 156 -0.25 -4.71 8.72
N GLN A 157 0.69 -3.78 8.60
CA GLN A 157 0.50 -2.55 7.84
C GLN A 157 1.38 -2.53 6.59
N LEU A 158 0.84 -1.97 5.51
CA LEU A 158 1.56 -1.76 4.27
C LEU A 158 2.35 -0.46 4.36
N ILE A 159 3.64 -0.52 4.01
CA ILE A 159 4.46 0.67 3.78
C ILE A 159 4.75 0.78 2.28
N LEU A 160 4.39 1.91 1.71
CA LEU A 160 4.63 2.25 0.32
C LEU A 160 5.13 3.68 0.23
N GLN A 161 6.32 3.88 -0.32
CA GLN A 161 6.96 5.21 -0.44
C GLN A 161 7.04 5.98 0.89
N GLY A 162 7.34 5.28 1.99
CA GLY A 162 7.44 5.87 3.32
C GLY A 162 6.11 6.22 4.00
N ARG A 163 4.96 5.92 3.37
CA ARG A 163 3.62 6.11 3.94
C ARG A 163 3.05 4.78 4.38
N VAL A 164 2.30 4.80 5.48
CA VAL A 164 1.67 3.63 6.09
C VAL A 164 0.20 3.56 5.70
N TYR A 165 -0.23 2.40 5.26
CA TYR A 165 -1.61 2.12 4.86
C TYR A 165 -2.17 0.93 5.61
N SER A 166 -3.46 1.02 5.94
CA SER A 166 -4.24 -0.06 6.52
C SER A 166 -5.25 -0.61 5.50
N PRO A 167 -5.72 -1.87 5.66
CA PRO A 167 -6.79 -2.38 4.82
C PRO A 167 -8.08 -1.53 4.92
N PRO A 168 -8.93 -1.51 3.88
CA PRO A 168 -8.81 -2.26 2.64
C PRO A 168 -7.75 -1.69 1.69
N TYR A 169 -6.99 -2.58 1.05
CA TYR A 169 -6.00 -2.20 0.05
C TYR A 169 -6.62 -2.16 -1.33
N VAL A 170 -6.49 -1.02 -2.01
CA VAL A 170 -7.07 -0.78 -3.33
C VAL A 170 -5.94 -0.70 -4.36
N ILE A 171 -5.98 -1.59 -5.34
CA ILE A 171 -5.04 -1.66 -6.45
C ILE A 171 -5.79 -1.31 -7.72
N ARG A 172 -5.34 -0.30 -8.45
CA ARG A 172 -5.90 0.13 -9.72
C ARG A 172 -4.90 -0.10 -10.84
N ALA A 173 -5.35 -0.62 -11.96
CA ALA A 173 -4.50 -0.86 -13.13
C ALA A 173 -5.19 -0.41 -14.41
N VAL A 174 -4.51 0.40 -15.21
CA VAL A 174 -4.92 0.78 -16.55
C VAL A 174 -4.39 -0.24 -17.54
N GLY A 175 -5.28 -0.81 -18.34
CA GLY A 175 -4.97 -1.85 -19.34
C GLY A 175 -6.25 -2.44 -19.91
N THR A 176 -6.14 -3.47 -20.73
CA THR A 176 -7.30 -4.19 -21.26
C THR A 176 -7.95 -5.03 -20.16
N PRO A 177 -9.19 -4.70 -19.67
CA PRO A 177 -9.78 -5.36 -18.50
C PRO A 177 -9.78 -6.88 -18.61
N LYS A 178 -10.14 -7.42 -19.76
CA LYS A 178 -10.19 -8.89 -19.97
C LYS A 178 -8.82 -9.57 -19.83
N ALA A 179 -7.76 -8.94 -20.34
CA ALA A 179 -6.40 -9.48 -20.23
C ALA A 179 -5.90 -9.42 -18.77
N LEU A 180 -6.17 -8.31 -18.08
CA LEU A 180 -5.86 -8.15 -16.67
C LEU A 180 -6.58 -9.18 -15.80
N GLU A 181 -7.87 -9.39 -16.02
CA GLU A 181 -8.69 -10.37 -15.30
C GLU A 181 -8.21 -11.80 -15.55
N THR A 182 -7.89 -12.14 -16.83
CA THR A 182 -7.35 -13.46 -17.18
C THR A 182 -6.02 -13.71 -16.47
N SER A 183 -5.14 -12.70 -16.35
CA SER A 183 -3.87 -12.84 -15.65
C SER A 183 -4.05 -13.00 -14.14
N LEU A 184 -5.02 -12.32 -13.54
CA LEU A 184 -5.35 -12.50 -12.11
C LEU A 184 -5.88 -13.91 -11.85
N THR A 185 -6.82 -14.38 -12.66
CA THR A 185 -7.44 -15.70 -12.50
C THR A 185 -6.49 -16.85 -12.84
N GLY A 186 -5.48 -16.63 -13.66
CA GLY A 186 -4.45 -17.63 -14.02
C GLY A 186 -3.28 -17.72 -13.03
N ASP A 187 -3.20 -16.84 -12.04
CA ASP A 187 -2.09 -16.82 -11.08
C ASP A 187 -2.31 -17.82 -9.95
N THR A 188 -1.36 -18.74 -9.75
CA THR A 188 -1.49 -19.82 -8.75
C THR A 188 -1.50 -19.31 -7.32
N TYR A 189 -0.76 -18.23 -7.02
CA TYR A 189 -0.77 -17.63 -5.69
C TYR A 189 -2.13 -16.98 -5.39
N ILE A 190 -2.68 -16.26 -6.36
CA ILE A 190 -4.02 -15.65 -6.22
C ILE A 190 -5.08 -16.76 -6.06
N GLN A 191 -4.97 -17.89 -6.76
CA GLN A 191 -5.87 -19.02 -6.55
C GLN A 191 -5.79 -19.58 -5.11
N THR A 192 -4.59 -19.67 -4.54
CA THR A 192 -4.41 -20.03 -3.13
C THR A 192 -5.05 -18.99 -2.20
N TYR A 193 -4.81 -17.70 -2.44
CA TYR A 193 -5.44 -16.61 -1.69
C TYR A 193 -6.97 -16.70 -1.71
N LEU A 194 -7.57 -17.02 -2.86
CA LEU A 194 -9.03 -17.18 -3.01
C LEU A 194 -9.59 -18.35 -2.19
N GLN A 195 -8.77 -19.37 -1.87
CA GLN A 195 -9.18 -20.42 -0.91
C GLN A 195 -9.32 -19.83 0.50
N TYR A 196 -8.43 -18.94 0.93
CA TYR A 196 -8.53 -18.23 2.21
C TYR A 196 -9.73 -17.28 2.23
N VAL A 197 -10.03 -16.59 1.11
CA VAL A 197 -11.26 -15.79 0.96
C VAL A 197 -12.49 -16.65 1.25
N THR A 198 -12.55 -17.82 0.67
CA THR A 198 -13.69 -18.75 0.84
C THR A 198 -13.71 -19.37 2.22
N ALA A 199 -12.55 -19.79 2.74
CA ALA A 199 -12.43 -20.51 4.00
C ALA A 199 -12.61 -19.60 5.23
N TYR A 200 -12.08 -18.39 5.20
CA TYR A 200 -11.99 -17.52 6.39
C TYR A 200 -12.64 -16.15 6.20
N GLY A 201 -12.92 -15.75 4.97
CA GLY A 201 -13.62 -14.51 4.67
C GLY A 201 -12.72 -13.30 4.51
N LEU A 202 -11.51 -13.50 4.04
CA LEU A 202 -10.70 -12.41 3.50
C LEU A 202 -11.46 -11.68 2.39
N GLY A 203 -11.24 -10.38 2.27
CA GLY A 203 -11.88 -9.56 1.26
C GLY A 203 -11.22 -9.69 -0.09
N TRP A 204 -12.00 -9.98 -1.13
CA TRP A 204 -11.59 -9.95 -2.52
C TRP A 204 -12.68 -9.36 -3.39
N LYS A 205 -12.38 -8.25 -4.07
CA LYS A 205 -13.31 -7.63 -5.01
C LYS A 205 -12.55 -7.17 -6.25
N VAL A 206 -13.04 -7.55 -7.42
CA VAL A 206 -12.55 -7.06 -8.71
C VAL A 206 -13.66 -6.31 -9.41
N ALA A 207 -13.35 -5.12 -9.90
CA ALA A 207 -14.29 -4.28 -10.64
C ALA A 207 -13.60 -3.72 -11.90
N SER A 208 -14.25 -3.87 -13.05
CA SER A 208 -13.80 -3.26 -14.30
C SER A 208 -14.29 -1.81 -14.40
N SER A 209 -13.49 -0.97 -15.04
CA SER A 209 -13.86 0.40 -15.41
C SER A 209 -13.58 0.64 -16.89
N ARG A 210 -14.48 1.35 -17.55
CA ARG A 210 -14.28 1.78 -18.94
C ARG A 210 -13.32 2.95 -19.06
N ALA A 211 -13.21 3.75 -18.00
CA ALA A 211 -12.31 4.89 -17.92
C ALA A 211 -11.87 5.08 -16.47
N MET A 212 -10.57 5.14 -16.25
CA MET A 212 -9.94 5.55 -15.01
C MET A 212 -8.68 6.34 -15.33
N THR A 213 -8.30 7.23 -14.43
CA THR A 213 -7.05 7.96 -14.52
C THR A 213 -6.20 7.64 -13.30
N LEU A 214 -4.95 7.28 -13.53
CA LEU A 214 -3.94 7.15 -12.50
C LEU A 214 -3.02 8.36 -12.58
N PRO A 215 -2.62 8.96 -11.45
CA PRO A 215 -1.67 10.07 -11.43
C PRO A 215 -0.30 9.63 -11.96
N GLY A 216 0.54 10.59 -12.30
CA GLY A 216 1.97 10.35 -12.46
C GLY A 216 2.63 9.98 -11.14
N TYR A 217 3.80 9.38 -11.21
CA TYR A 217 4.62 9.09 -10.03
C TYR A 217 5.15 10.38 -9.42
N SER A 218 4.87 10.63 -8.14
CA SER A 218 5.27 11.83 -7.41
C SER A 218 6.45 11.62 -6.45
N GLY A 219 6.84 10.36 -6.18
CA GLY A 219 7.95 10.05 -5.27
C GLY A 219 9.33 10.46 -5.83
N THR A 220 10.36 10.38 -5.00
CA THR A 220 11.74 10.64 -5.43
C THR A 220 12.28 9.49 -6.29
N VAL A 221 12.97 9.81 -7.37
CA VAL A 221 13.76 8.85 -8.16
C VAL A 221 15.22 9.14 -7.85
N ASP A 222 15.75 8.49 -6.81
CA ASP A 222 17.18 8.57 -6.47
C ASP A 222 17.93 7.40 -7.14
N LEU A 223 18.54 7.68 -8.28
CA LEU A 223 19.33 6.72 -9.05
C LEU A 223 20.80 6.84 -8.67
N GLN A 224 21.18 6.32 -7.51
CA GLN A 224 22.57 6.42 -7.00
C GLN A 224 23.61 5.70 -7.87
N PHE A 225 23.19 4.69 -8.65
CA PHE A 225 24.09 3.84 -9.43
C PHE A 225 23.87 3.93 -10.95
N ALA A 226 22.81 4.60 -11.41
CA ALA A 226 22.56 4.82 -12.83
C ALA A 226 23.31 6.08 -13.30
N LYS A 227 24.05 5.95 -14.41
CA LYS A 227 24.73 7.07 -15.09
C LYS A 227 24.12 7.23 -16.46
N ALA A 228 23.96 8.49 -16.89
CA ALA A 228 23.64 8.77 -18.28
C ALA A 228 24.79 8.28 -19.16
N GLY A 229 24.46 7.48 -20.18
CA GLY A 229 25.42 6.99 -21.17
C GLY A 229 25.69 8.03 -22.25
#